data_796da2c5071251473b62b6b1c4c1f444
#
_entry.id   796da2c5071251473b62b6b1c4c1f444
#
_cell.length_a   1.000
_cell.length_b   1.000
_cell.length_c   1.000
_cell.angle_alpha   90.00
_cell.angle_beta   90.00
_cell.angle_gamma   90.00
#
_symmetry.space_group_name_H-M   'P 1'
#
loop_
_entity.id
_entity.type
_entity.pdbx_description
1 polymer ?
#
loop_
_entity_poly.entity_id
_entity_poly.type
_entity_poly.pdbx_seq_one_letter_code
_entity_poly.pdbx_strand_id
1 'polypeptide(L)'
;MPAVVVDDITVLPRIPEPDPAVAHVRAVRSITNAPHGFEGEGFPVRRAFAGVALEDLDPFVHLDQMGEVEYAPGEPKGTPWHPHRGFETVTYMIDGTFEHQDSNGGGGLITNGDTQWMTAGSGILHIEKPPEALVLSGGLFHGFQLWVNLPADQKWSPPRYQDIRAQEVALVSSPDGGALVRVIAGDIAGHAGPGSTYSPMTLVHATLSPGARLALPWRPDYNALVYVMAGQGSVGNDDRPIGTGQLAVLGPGDALVVAASTQQDRRSPSMDLLILGGRPIREPVAWMGPFVMNTREEVLQAVADYQAGRLGSIPAVHNTPTTLVQTDRRAPGDPG
;
A
#
# COMPACT_ATOMS: atom_id res chain seq x y z
N MET A 1 1.76 -10.69 -10.84
CA MET A 1 3.09 -10.21 -11.29
C MET A 1 3.25 -8.79 -10.83
N PRO A 2 4.46 -8.33 -10.43
CA PRO A 2 4.61 -6.97 -9.92
C PRO A 2 4.25 -5.95 -11.00
N ALA A 3 3.56 -4.92 -10.57
CA ALA A 3 2.92 -3.91 -11.38
C ALA A 3 3.84 -3.07 -12.28
N VAL A 4 5.11 -2.91 -11.92
CA VAL A 4 6.11 -2.22 -12.74
C VAL A 4 7.23 -3.19 -13.04
N VAL A 5 7.35 -3.60 -14.30
CA VAL A 5 8.40 -4.49 -14.82
C VAL A 5 9.31 -3.68 -15.71
N VAL A 6 10.55 -4.08 -15.77
CA VAL A 6 11.58 -3.50 -16.66
C VAL A 6 12.11 -4.62 -17.54
N ASP A 7 12.15 -4.39 -18.85
CA ASP A 7 12.65 -5.38 -19.80
C ASP A 7 14.14 -5.69 -19.59
N ASP A 8 14.91 -4.68 -19.20
CA ASP A 8 16.35 -4.81 -18.89
C ASP A 8 16.68 -4.05 -17.60
N ILE A 9 16.78 -4.78 -16.50
CA ILE A 9 17.15 -4.26 -15.19
C ILE A 9 18.58 -3.69 -15.16
N THR A 10 19.42 -4.08 -16.12
CA THR A 10 20.83 -3.67 -16.13
C THR A 10 21.04 -2.21 -16.51
N VAL A 11 20.04 -1.57 -17.14
CA VAL A 11 20.08 -0.15 -17.52
C VAL A 11 19.68 0.79 -16.37
N LEU A 12 19.13 0.25 -15.27
CA LEU A 12 18.70 1.04 -14.13
C LEU A 12 19.88 1.56 -13.30
N PRO A 13 19.72 2.70 -12.63
CA PRO A 13 20.65 3.14 -11.61
C PRO A 13 20.86 2.06 -10.55
N ARG A 14 22.10 1.93 -10.06
CA ARG A 14 22.49 0.93 -9.06
C ARG A 14 22.46 1.54 -7.66
N ILE A 15 21.86 0.83 -6.72
CA ILE A 15 21.99 1.17 -5.31
C ILE A 15 23.40 0.78 -4.85
N PRO A 16 24.19 1.70 -4.28
CA PRO A 16 25.49 1.33 -3.72
C PRO A 16 25.31 0.35 -2.55
N GLU A 17 26.10 -0.69 -2.53
CA GLU A 17 26.14 -1.61 -1.38
C GLU A 17 26.71 -0.89 -0.15
N PRO A 18 26.07 -0.99 1.03
CA PRO A 18 26.67 -0.50 2.26
C PRO A 18 28.02 -1.17 2.51
N ASP A 19 29.05 -0.40 2.87
CA ASP A 19 30.39 -0.92 3.13
C ASP A 19 30.36 -1.91 4.30
N PRO A 20 30.63 -3.20 4.09
CA PRO A 20 30.53 -4.21 5.15
C PRO A 20 31.54 -4.01 6.30
N ALA A 21 32.57 -3.18 6.11
CA ALA A 21 33.55 -2.89 7.14
C ALA A 21 33.03 -1.87 8.19
N VAL A 22 32.03 -1.08 7.84
CA VAL A 22 31.51 0.00 8.69
C VAL A 22 30.00 -0.06 8.89
N ALA A 23 29.27 -0.67 7.98
CA ALA A 23 27.81 -0.77 8.05
C ALA A 23 27.34 -1.72 9.17
N HIS A 24 26.36 -1.28 9.92
CA HIS A 24 25.71 -2.08 10.94
C HIS A 24 24.40 -2.64 10.40
N VAL A 25 24.45 -3.87 9.88
CA VAL A 25 23.25 -4.56 9.38
C VAL A 25 22.30 -4.84 10.55
N ARG A 26 21.05 -4.46 10.37
CA ARG A 26 19.98 -4.63 11.35
C ARG A 26 19.69 -6.10 11.61
N ALA A 27 19.71 -6.48 12.89
CA ALA A 27 19.30 -7.82 13.33
C ALA A 27 17.77 -7.94 13.35
N VAL A 28 17.27 -9.14 13.16
CA VAL A 28 15.83 -9.44 13.29
C VAL A 28 15.43 -9.49 14.76
N ARG A 29 14.48 -8.64 15.17
CA ARG A 29 13.90 -8.67 16.53
C ARG A 29 12.79 -9.72 16.64
N SER A 30 11.89 -9.73 15.67
CA SER A 30 10.77 -10.67 15.60
C SER A 30 10.35 -10.98 14.19
N ILE A 31 9.73 -12.16 13.99
CA ILE A 31 9.02 -12.53 12.77
C ILE A 31 7.62 -12.97 13.17
N THR A 32 6.60 -12.39 12.54
CA THR A 32 5.19 -12.71 12.77
C THR A 32 4.54 -13.22 11.49
N ASN A 33 3.50 -14.03 11.63
CA ASN A 33 2.68 -14.45 10.50
C ASN A 33 1.48 -13.51 10.37
N ALA A 34 1.20 -13.05 9.15
CA ALA A 34 0.02 -12.26 8.84
C ALA A 34 -1.22 -13.18 8.79
N PRO A 35 -2.16 -13.07 9.73
CA PRO A 35 -3.38 -13.86 9.69
C PRO A 35 -4.26 -13.45 8.52
N HIS A 36 -5.00 -14.42 7.99
CA HIS A 36 -6.05 -14.18 7.00
C HIS A 36 -7.28 -13.55 7.68
N GLY A 37 -7.95 -12.68 6.95
CA GLY A 37 -9.18 -12.01 7.36
C GLY A 37 -9.98 -11.54 6.15
N PHE A 38 -11.01 -10.75 6.43
CA PHE A 38 -11.84 -10.10 5.43
C PHE A 38 -12.03 -8.63 5.80
N GLU A 39 -12.12 -7.77 4.80
CA GLU A 39 -12.43 -6.35 4.93
C GLU A 39 -13.57 -5.93 4.00
N GLY A 40 -14.10 -4.73 4.24
CA GLY A 40 -15.17 -4.14 3.46
C GLY A 40 -16.39 -5.07 3.34
N GLU A 41 -16.84 -5.30 2.13
CA GLU A 41 -17.96 -6.19 1.83
C GLU A 41 -17.56 -7.68 1.73
N GLY A 42 -16.35 -8.02 2.21
CA GLY A 42 -15.86 -9.39 2.32
C GLY A 42 -14.75 -9.74 1.33
N PHE A 43 -13.90 -8.80 0.94
CA PHE A 43 -12.69 -9.13 0.18
C PHE A 43 -11.59 -9.68 1.10
N PRO A 44 -10.81 -10.68 0.63
CA PRO A 44 -9.83 -11.36 1.47
C PRO A 44 -8.59 -10.47 1.69
N VAL A 45 -8.09 -10.48 2.93
CA VAL A 45 -6.86 -9.76 3.32
C VAL A 45 -5.93 -10.64 4.14
N ARG A 46 -4.65 -10.24 4.20
CA ARG A 46 -3.68 -10.68 5.20
C ARG A 46 -3.24 -9.48 6.02
N ARG A 47 -3.40 -9.54 7.34
CA ARG A 47 -3.11 -8.45 8.28
C ARG A 47 -1.64 -8.49 8.69
N ALA A 48 -0.78 -7.81 7.94
CA ALA A 48 0.67 -7.91 8.13
C ALA A 48 1.15 -7.44 9.51
N PHE A 49 0.48 -6.45 10.11
CA PHE A 49 0.88 -5.89 11.41
C PHE A 49 0.19 -6.53 12.62
N ALA A 50 -0.64 -7.55 12.41
CA ALA A 50 -1.31 -8.22 13.51
C ALA A 50 -0.31 -8.84 14.51
N GLY A 51 -0.51 -8.52 15.79
CA GLY A 51 0.35 -9.04 16.87
C GLY A 51 1.69 -8.32 17.05
N VAL A 52 1.95 -7.25 16.31
CA VAL A 52 3.14 -6.39 16.48
C VAL A 52 2.77 -5.17 17.33
N ALA A 53 3.63 -4.79 18.26
CA ALA A 53 3.42 -3.60 19.09
C ALA A 53 3.48 -2.32 18.25
N LEU A 54 2.58 -1.37 18.50
CA LEU A 54 2.53 -0.11 17.74
C LEU A 54 3.84 0.69 17.82
N GLU A 55 4.57 0.59 18.91
CA GLU A 55 5.89 1.23 19.08
C GLU A 55 6.96 0.70 18.10
N ASP A 56 6.84 -0.56 17.70
CA ASP A 56 7.72 -1.18 16.70
C ASP A 56 7.30 -0.84 15.26
N LEU A 57 6.05 -0.45 15.07
CA LEU A 57 5.47 -0.07 13.77
C LEU A 57 5.56 1.43 13.48
N ASP A 58 5.61 2.28 14.53
CA ASP A 58 5.57 3.75 14.43
C ASP A 58 6.49 4.29 13.31
N PRO A 59 6.00 5.05 12.31
CA PRO A 59 4.73 5.78 12.28
C PRO A 59 3.55 5.01 11.67
N PHE A 60 3.63 3.72 11.45
CA PHE A 60 2.54 2.96 10.85
C PHE A 60 1.60 2.41 11.91
N VAL A 61 0.33 2.20 11.53
CA VAL A 61 -0.68 1.62 12.45
C VAL A 61 -1.37 0.40 11.87
N HIS A 62 -1.46 0.28 10.53
CA HIS A 62 -2.15 -0.81 9.88
C HIS A 62 -1.53 -1.13 8.52
N LEU A 63 -1.45 -2.43 8.17
CA LEU A 63 -1.08 -2.90 6.84
C LEU A 63 -1.84 -4.17 6.49
N ASP A 64 -2.69 -4.07 5.48
CA ASP A 64 -3.37 -5.21 4.88
C ASP A 64 -2.86 -5.46 3.46
N GLN A 65 -2.46 -6.70 3.18
CA GLN A 65 -2.33 -7.20 1.81
C GLN A 65 -3.72 -7.63 1.34
N MET A 66 -4.27 -6.94 0.36
CA MET A 66 -5.56 -7.20 -0.28
C MET A 66 -5.37 -8.22 -1.40
N GLY A 67 -5.98 -9.38 -1.29
CA GLY A 67 -5.73 -10.50 -2.22
C GLY A 67 -4.43 -11.24 -1.83
N GLU A 68 -3.73 -11.86 -2.72
CA GLU A 68 -3.94 -12.09 -4.16
C GLU A 68 -5.19 -12.97 -4.40
N VAL A 69 -6.10 -12.51 -5.26
CA VAL A 69 -7.34 -13.23 -5.57
C VAL A 69 -7.71 -13.08 -7.04
N GLU A 70 -8.07 -14.20 -7.69
CA GLU A 70 -8.66 -14.21 -9.01
C GLU A 70 -10.19 -14.26 -8.85
N TYR A 71 -10.85 -13.15 -9.14
CA TYR A 71 -12.30 -13.03 -9.04
C TYR A 71 -13.00 -13.58 -10.29
N ALA A 72 -14.07 -14.31 -10.08
CA ALA A 72 -15.04 -14.59 -11.15
C ALA A 72 -15.92 -13.34 -11.40
N PRO A 73 -16.58 -13.23 -12.57
CA PRO A 73 -17.55 -12.18 -12.83
C PRO A 73 -18.63 -12.07 -11.73
N GLY A 74 -18.85 -10.84 -11.26
CA GLY A 74 -19.80 -10.54 -10.17
C GLY A 74 -19.27 -10.71 -8.75
N GLU A 75 -18.04 -11.22 -8.56
CA GLU A 75 -17.46 -11.41 -7.24
C GLU A 75 -16.72 -10.20 -6.66
N PRO A 76 -16.05 -9.32 -7.48
CA PRO A 76 -15.32 -8.19 -6.93
C PRO A 76 -16.17 -7.32 -6.02
N LYS A 77 -15.62 -6.99 -4.84
CA LYS A 77 -16.29 -6.20 -3.80
C LYS A 77 -15.38 -5.09 -3.33
N GLY A 78 -15.97 -4.06 -2.75
CA GLY A 78 -15.28 -2.92 -2.21
C GLY A 78 -15.64 -2.65 -0.75
N THR A 79 -15.58 -1.37 -0.39
CA THR A 79 -16.03 -0.87 0.91
C THR A 79 -17.26 0.02 0.70
N PRO A 80 -18.19 0.10 1.65
CA PRO A 80 -19.19 1.15 1.65
C PRO A 80 -18.54 2.52 1.95
N TRP A 81 -19.29 3.61 1.81
CA TRP A 81 -18.87 4.92 2.30
C TRP A 81 -18.53 4.85 3.79
N HIS A 82 -17.30 5.28 4.12
CA HIS A 82 -16.80 5.25 5.49
C HIS A 82 -15.90 6.47 5.79
N PRO A 83 -15.79 6.86 7.06
CA PRO A 83 -14.98 8.01 7.46
C PRO A 83 -13.54 7.60 7.74
N HIS A 84 -12.63 8.61 7.71
CA HIS A 84 -11.31 8.53 8.33
C HIS A 84 -10.94 9.86 8.97
N ARG A 85 -10.11 9.83 10.05
CA ARG A 85 -9.51 11.02 10.66
C ARG A 85 -8.20 10.68 11.36
N GLY A 86 -7.21 11.58 11.22
CA GLY A 86 -6.00 11.62 12.03
C GLY A 86 -4.81 10.82 11.48
N PHE A 87 -4.89 10.32 10.25
CA PHE A 87 -3.85 9.52 9.60
C PHE A 87 -3.92 9.65 8.07
N GLU A 88 -3.02 8.97 7.39
CA GLU A 88 -3.01 8.83 5.94
C GLU A 88 -3.27 7.38 5.54
N THR A 89 -4.04 7.15 4.47
CA THR A 89 -4.19 5.84 3.82
C THR A 89 -3.37 5.81 2.54
N VAL A 90 -2.69 4.70 2.31
CA VAL A 90 -1.89 4.47 1.10
C VAL A 90 -2.35 3.17 0.47
N THR A 91 -2.99 3.27 -0.69
CA THR A 91 -3.42 2.11 -1.48
C THR A 91 -2.44 1.92 -2.63
N TYR A 92 -1.67 0.84 -2.60
CA TYR A 92 -0.73 0.47 -3.66
C TYR A 92 -1.25 -0.75 -4.42
N MET A 93 -1.50 -0.59 -5.72
CA MET A 93 -1.98 -1.68 -6.57
C MET A 93 -0.82 -2.44 -7.19
N ILE A 94 -0.82 -3.75 -7.03
CA ILE A 94 0.12 -4.65 -7.70
C ILE A 94 -0.50 -5.18 -8.98
N ASP A 95 -1.69 -5.77 -8.88
CA ASP A 95 -2.46 -6.26 -10.01
C ASP A 95 -3.94 -5.87 -9.85
N GLY A 96 -4.58 -5.50 -10.95
CA GLY A 96 -5.98 -5.13 -11.00
C GLY A 96 -6.21 -3.63 -11.01
N THR A 97 -7.43 -3.25 -10.68
CA THR A 97 -7.88 -1.86 -10.76
C THR A 97 -8.82 -1.56 -9.60
N PHE A 98 -8.65 -0.38 -9.00
CA PHE A 98 -9.46 0.06 -7.88
C PHE A 98 -9.88 1.52 -8.07
N GLU A 99 -11.15 1.82 -7.84
CA GLU A 99 -11.73 3.16 -7.92
C GLU A 99 -12.02 3.68 -6.52
N HIS A 100 -11.73 4.95 -6.30
CA HIS A 100 -12.12 5.60 -5.06
C HIS A 100 -12.80 6.94 -5.36
N GLN A 101 -13.63 7.38 -4.42
CA GLN A 101 -14.30 8.68 -4.41
C GLN A 101 -14.38 9.20 -2.98
N ASP A 102 -14.37 10.53 -2.84
CA ASP A 102 -14.50 11.17 -1.52
C ASP A 102 -15.63 12.19 -1.45
N SER A 103 -15.91 12.65 -0.21
CA SER A 103 -16.95 13.64 0.09
C SER A 103 -16.60 15.06 -0.35
N ASN A 104 -15.37 15.33 -0.78
CA ASN A 104 -14.89 16.66 -1.20
C ASN A 104 -14.86 16.80 -2.74
N GLY A 105 -15.33 15.78 -3.48
CA GLY A 105 -15.33 15.76 -4.94
C GLY A 105 -14.01 15.26 -5.55
N GLY A 106 -13.13 14.69 -4.74
CA GLY A 106 -11.95 13.94 -5.18
C GLY A 106 -12.33 12.53 -5.58
N GLY A 107 -11.45 11.89 -6.32
CA GLY A 107 -11.62 10.51 -6.75
C GLY A 107 -10.69 10.17 -7.89
N GLY A 108 -10.51 8.87 -8.14
CA GLY A 108 -9.65 8.41 -9.21
C GLY A 108 -9.67 6.91 -9.38
N LEU A 109 -9.06 6.48 -10.47
CA LEU A 109 -8.83 5.10 -10.79
C LEU A 109 -7.33 4.84 -10.65
N ILE A 110 -6.98 3.84 -9.86
CA ILE A 110 -5.61 3.32 -9.76
C ILE A 110 -5.57 1.91 -10.36
N THR A 111 -4.50 1.61 -11.05
CA THR A 111 -4.26 0.34 -11.71
C THR A 111 -2.86 -0.17 -11.38
N ASN A 112 -2.42 -1.19 -12.06
CA ASN A 112 -1.14 -1.85 -11.80
C ASN A 112 0.02 -0.85 -11.62
N GLY A 113 0.65 -0.87 -10.44
CA GLY A 113 1.78 -0.03 -10.05
C GLY A 113 1.44 1.36 -9.55
N ASP A 114 0.20 1.80 -9.70
CA ASP A 114 -0.24 3.09 -9.19
C ASP A 114 -0.37 3.03 -7.66
N THR A 115 -0.15 4.17 -7.05
CA THR A 115 -0.37 4.37 -5.62
C THR A 115 -1.28 5.55 -5.42
N GLN A 116 -2.31 5.37 -4.59
CA GLN A 116 -3.10 6.46 -4.09
C GLN A 116 -2.75 6.75 -2.65
N TRP A 117 -2.41 7.99 -2.39
CA TRP A 117 -2.07 8.49 -1.06
C TRP A 117 -3.10 9.52 -0.62
N MET A 118 -3.94 9.17 0.35
CA MET A 118 -4.95 10.05 0.92
C MET A 118 -4.55 10.47 2.32
N THR A 119 -4.35 11.76 2.54
CA THR A 119 -4.31 12.34 3.89
C THR A 119 -5.74 12.54 4.36
N ALA A 120 -6.21 11.77 5.35
CA ALA A 120 -7.52 11.99 5.95
C ALA A 120 -7.53 13.22 6.87
N GLY A 121 -6.45 13.46 7.61
CA GLY A 121 -6.24 14.66 8.41
C GLY A 121 -7.40 14.99 9.32
N SER A 122 -8.03 16.15 9.14
CA SER A 122 -9.18 16.63 9.94
C SER A 122 -10.46 15.83 9.75
N GLY A 123 -10.51 14.96 8.74
CA GLY A 123 -11.62 14.03 8.50
C GLY A 123 -12.19 14.11 7.10
N ILE A 124 -12.56 12.95 6.57
CA ILE A 124 -13.11 12.78 5.22
C ILE A 124 -14.01 11.54 5.20
N LEU A 125 -14.99 11.52 4.29
CA LEU A 125 -15.70 10.30 3.90
C LEU A 125 -15.16 9.85 2.55
N HIS A 126 -14.95 8.54 2.39
CA HIS A 126 -14.60 7.99 1.10
C HIS A 126 -15.21 6.60 0.88
N ILE A 127 -15.14 6.14 -0.35
CA ILE A 127 -15.53 4.82 -0.81
C ILE A 127 -14.43 4.28 -1.72
N GLU A 128 -14.13 3.01 -1.56
CA GLU A 128 -13.19 2.27 -2.41
C GLU A 128 -13.92 1.08 -3.01
N LYS A 129 -13.92 0.94 -4.32
CA LYS A 129 -14.68 -0.10 -5.02
C LYS A 129 -13.97 -0.57 -6.29
N PRO A 130 -14.22 -1.83 -6.72
CA PRO A 130 -13.82 -2.26 -8.04
C PRO A 130 -14.61 -1.48 -9.09
N PRO A 131 -13.99 -1.06 -10.21
CA PRO A 131 -14.72 -0.46 -11.31
C PRO A 131 -15.67 -1.47 -11.97
N GLU A 132 -16.74 -0.98 -12.63
CA GLU A 132 -17.75 -1.82 -13.25
C GLU A 132 -17.15 -2.86 -14.21
N ALA A 133 -16.12 -2.48 -14.98
CA ALA A 133 -15.44 -3.40 -15.88
C ALA A 133 -14.89 -4.63 -15.16
N LEU A 134 -14.24 -4.45 -13.99
CA LEU A 134 -13.71 -5.55 -13.19
C LEU A 134 -14.85 -6.39 -12.57
N VAL A 135 -15.94 -5.76 -12.15
CA VAL A 135 -17.12 -6.48 -11.64
C VAL A 135 -17.71 -7.38 -12.73
N LEU A 136 -17.81 -6.88 -13.97
CA LEU A 136 -18.40 -7.63 -15.09
C LEU A 136 -17.51 -8.75 -15.62
N SER A 137 -16.20 -8.53 -15.67
CA SER A 137 -15.25 -9.49 -16.25
C SER A 137 -14.63 -10.44 -15.22
N GLY A 138 -14.61 -10.08 -13.94
CA GLY A 138 -13.70 -10.68 -12.98
C GLY A 138 -12.25 -10.32 -13.30
N GLY A 139 -11.30 -11.01 -12.69
CA GLY A 139 -9.88 -10.86 -12.93
C GLY A 139 -9.06 -10.79 -11.64
N LEU A 140 -7.75 -10.66 -11.81
CA LEU A 140 -6.80 -10.63 -10.72
C LEU A 140 -6.90 -9.32 -9.94
N PHE A 141 -6.89 -9.43 -8.61
CA PHE A 141 -6.87 -8.30 -7.69
C PHE A 141 -5.82 -8.55 -6.60
N HIS A 142 -4.85 -7.65 -6.52
CA HIS A 142 -3.78 -7.70 -5.53
C HIS A 142 -3.26 -6.29 -5.23
N GLY A 143 -3.22 -5.92 -3.98
CA GLY A 143 -2.73 -4.61 -3.56
C GLY A 143 -2.44 -4.54 -2.06
N PHE A 144 -2.17 -3.35 -1.59
CA PHE A 144 -1.91 -3.05 -0.19
C PHE A 144 -2.69 -1.83 0.27
N GLN A 145 -3.16 -1.90 1.52
CA GLN A 145 -3.69 -0.78 2.28
C GLN A 145 -2.79 -0.54 3.49
N LEU A 146 -2.03 0.54 3.46
CA LEU A 146 -1.18 0.98 4.56
C LEU A 146 -1.78 2.22 5.22
N TRP A 147 -1.80 2.26 6.55
CA TRP A 147 -2.15 3.45 7.32
C TRP A 147 -0.91 4.03 7.97
N VAL A 148 -0.66 5.31 7.70
CA VAL A 148 0.45 6.08 8.24
C VAL A 148 -0.09 7.09 9.23
N ASN A 149 0.33 7.00 10.49
CA ASN A 149 -0.08 7.93 11.53
C ASN A 149 0.44 9.33 11.25
N LEU A 150 -0.31 10.35 11.68
CA LEU A 150 0.12 11.74 11.64
C LEU A 150 0.58 12.19 13.04
N PRO A 151 1.61 13.05 13.12
CA PRO A 151 1.92 13.77 14.35
C PRO A 151 0.72 14.59 14.84
N ALA A 152 0.61 14.84 16.14
CA ALA A 152 -0.52 15.52 16.75
C ALA A 152 -0.84 16.88 16.09
N ASP A 153 0.20 17.64 15.73
CA ASP A 153 0.07 18.94 15.08
C ASP A 153 -0.40 18.83 13.61
N GLN A 154 -0.35 17.65 13.00
CA GLN A 154 -0.79 17.39 11.63
C GLN A 154 -2.12 16.62 11.53
N LYS A 155 -2.65 16.10 12.63
CA LYS A 155 -3.91 15.36 12.62
C LYS A 155 -5.14 16.16 12.16
N TRP A 156 -5.04 17.48 12.21
CA TRP A 156 -6.09 18.41 11.79
C TRP A 156 -5.80 19.08 10.44
N SER A 157 -4.77 18.63 9.71
CA SER A 157 -4.48 19.11 8.36
C SER A 157 -5.67 18.86 7.42
N PRO A 158 -5.89 19.75 6.44
CA PRO A 158 -6.92 19.51 5.44
C PRO A 158 -6.71 18.19 4.69
N PRO A 159 -7.79 17.45 4.37
CA PRO A 159 -7.70 16.27 3.52
C PRO A 159 -7.09 16.60 2.16
N ARG A 160 -6.24 15.70 1.66
CA ARG A 160 -5.62 15.81 0.33
C ARG A 160 -5.36 14.45 -0.29
N TYR A 161 -5.19 14.42 -1.62
CA TYR A 161 -4.79 13.25 -2.38
C TYR A 161 -3.51 13.46 -3.15
N GLN A 162 -2.80 12.36 -3.39
CA GLN A 162 -1.72 12.23 -4.35
C GLN A 162 -1.98 10.96 -5.15
N ASP A 163 -2.23 11.09 -6.44
CA ASP A 163 -2.28 9.97 -7.37
C ASP A 163 -0.90 9.80 -7.97
N ILE A 164 -0.17 8.82 -7.49
CA ILE A 164 1.18 8.49 -7.94
C ILE A 164 1.06 7.41 -9.01
N ARG A 165 1.41 7.75 -10.24
CA ARG A 165 1.39 6.81 -11.35
C ARG A 165 2.61 5.89 -11.33
N ALA A 166 2.44 4.66 -11.79
CA ALA A 166 3.49 3.65 -11.85
C ALA A 166 4.79 4.15 -12.50
N GLN A 167 4.65 4.98 -13.54
CA GLN A 167 5.77 5.57 -14.27
C GLN A 167 6.53 6.68 -13.53
N GLU A 168 5.97 7.21 -12.42
CA GLU A 168 6.59 8.24 -11.60
C GLU A 168 7.47 7.64 -10.49
N VAL A 169 7.30 6.33 -10.23
CA VAL A 169 8.03 5.62 -9.18
C VAL A 169 9.50 5.48 -9.60
N ALA A 170 10.41 5.82 -8.69
CA ALA A 170 11.84 5.67 -8.96
C ALA A 170 12.23 4.19 -8.99
N LEU A 171 12.79 3.75 -10.12
CA LEU A 171 13.27 2.37 -10.33
C LEU A 171 14.78 2.32 -10.22
N VAL A 172 15.26 1.44 -9.36
CA VAL A 172 16.69 1.17 -9.15
C VAL A 172 16.93 -0.33 -9.00
N SER A 173 18.18 -0.75 -9.06
CA SER A 173 18.53 -2.18 -8.94
C SER A 173 19.67 -2.41 -7.97
N SER A 174 19.78 -3.65 -7.48
CA SER A 174 20.97 -4.11 -6.77
C SER A 174 22.21 -4.01 -7.65
N PRO A 175 23.43 -3.96 -7.09
CA PRO A 175 24.68 -3.87 -7.87
C PRO A 175 24.85 -4.97 -8.88
N ASP A 176 24.41 -6.19 -8.58
CA ASP A 176 24.46 -7.37 -9.44
C ASP A 176 23.29 -7.47 -10.44
N GLY A 177 22.27 -6.60 -10.31
CA GLY A 177 21.05 -6.65 -11.12
C GLY A 177 20.09 -7.77 -10.71
N GLY A 178 20.32 -8.44 -9.59
CA GLY A 178 19.45 -9.51 -9.10
C GLY A 178 18.15 -9.03 -8.43
N ALA A 179 18.07 -7.75 -8.07
CA ALA A 179 16.90 -7.17 -7.44
C ALA A 179 16.42 -5.89 -8.14
N LEU A 180 15.13 -5.82 -8.45
CA LEU A 180 14.44 -4.60 -8.86
C LEU A 180 13.81 -3.94 -7.63
N VAL A 181 14.08 -2.65 -7.45
CA VAL A 181 13.62 -1.86 -6.31
C VAL A 181 12.82 -0.67 -6.82
N ARG A 182 11.58 -0.54 -6.34
CA ARG A 182 10.64 0.55 -6.66
C ARG A 182 10.50 1.41 -5.43
N VAL A 183 11.02 2.63 -5.47
CA VAL A 183 10.93 3.59 -4.36
C VAL A 183 9.64 4.39 -4.52
N ILE A 184 8.62 4.05 -3.73
CA ILE A 184 7.29 4.68 -3.78
C ILE A 184 7.30 5.99 -2.99
N ALA A 185 7.93 5.99 -1.81
CA ALA A 185 8.09 7.18 -0.96
C ALA A 185 9.40 7.13 -0.20
N GLY A 186 9.90 8.31 0.20
CA GLY A 186 11.19 8.44 0.86
C GLY A 186 12.36 8.40 -0.11
N ASP A 187 13.54 8.07 0.39
CA ASP A 187 14.79 8.06 -0.38
C ASP A 187 15.62 6.82 -0.07
N ILE A 188 16.15 6.20 -1.11
CA ILE A 188 17.15 5.13 -1.02
C ILE A 188 18.38 5.56 -1.82
N ALA A 189 19.47 5.87 -1.12
CA ALA A 189 20.76 6.22 -1.72
C ALA A 189 20.69 7.36 -2.76
N GLY A 190 19.87 8.40 -2.50
CA GLY A 190 19.69 9.54 -3.39
C GLY A 190 18.62 9.34 -4.47
N HIS A 191 17.92 8.22 -4.46
CA HIS A 191 16.79 7.95 -5.35
C HIS A 191 15.49 8.14 -4.59
N ALA A 192 14.85 9.30 -4.79
CA ALA A 192 13.62 9.68 -4.09
C ALA A 192 12.39 9.12 -4.80
N GLY A 193 11.48 8.55 -4.01
CA GLY A 193 10.13 8.21 -4.46
C GLY A 193 9.22 9.46 -4.51
N PRO A 194 8.17 9.44 -5.34
CA PRO A 194 7.26 10.58 -5.53
C PRO A 194 6.33 10.85 -4.34
N GLY A 195 6.08 9.85 -3.48
CA GLY A 195 5.15 9.98 -2.36
C GLY A 195 5.60 11.00 -1.31
N SER A 196 4.72 11.95 -1.00
CA SER A 196 4.93 13.00 -0.01
C SER A 196 4.03 12.78 1.20
N THR A 197 4.61 12.74 2.39
CA THR A 197 3.92 12.49 3.66
C THR A 197 4.34 13.48 4.73
N TYR A 198 3.48 13.64 5.74
CA TYR A 198 3.81 14.42 6.94
C TYR A 198 4.74 13.66 7.90
N SER A 199 4.73 12.34 7.85
CA SER A 199 5.60 11.48 8.68
C SER A 199 6.77 11.00 7.84
N PRO A 200 8.02 11.45 8.11
CA PRO A 200 9.18 11.02 7.31
C PRO A 200 9.32 9.49 7.30
N MET A 201 9.25 8.89 6.12
CA MET A 201 9.27 7.43 5.95
C MET A 201 9.88 7.02 4.61
N THR A 202 10.12 5.73 4.46
CA THR A 202 10.48 5.07 3.20
C THR A 202 9.53 3.90 2.96
N LEU A 203 9.00 3.81 1.75
CA LEU A 203 8.17 2.70 1.27
C LEU A 203 8.73 2.20 -0.05
N VAL A 204 9.10 0.92 -0.06
CA VAL A 204 9.76 0.27 -1.19
C VAL A 204 9.08 -1.06 -1.50
N HIS A 205 8.85 -1.33 -2.77
CA HIS A 205 8.54 -2.66 -3.27
C HIS A 205 9.77 -3.24 -3.97
N ALA A 206 10.28 -4.37 -3.50
CA ALA A 206 11.44 -5.03 -4.08
C ALA A 206 11.09 -6.43 -4.60
N THR A 207 11.58 -6.76 -5.80
CA THR A 207 11.49 -8.10 -6.42
C THR A 207 12.89 -8.65 -6.57
N LEU A 208 13.18 -9.79 -5.93
CA LEU A 208 14.47 -10.45 -5.95
C LEU A 208 14.39 -11.73 -6.77
N SER A 209 15.29 -11.88 -7.74
CA SER A 209 15.49 -13.14 -8.47
C SER A 209 15.97 -14.25 -7.53
N PRO A 210 15.76 -15.53 -7.86
CA PRO A 210 16.28 -16.64 -7.06
C PRO A 210 17.78 -16.53 -6.80
N GLY A 211 18.18 -16.61 -5.53
CA GLY A 211 19.58 -16.48 -5.09
C GLY A 211 20.11 -15.04 -5.04
N ALA A 212 19.33 -14.04 -5.42
CA ALA A 212 19.75 -12.65 -5.35
C ALA A 212 19.78 -12.14 -3.91
N ARG A 213 20.69 -11.18 -3.66
CA ARG A 213 20.84 -10.47 -2.41
C ARG A 213 20.64 -8.98 -2.62
N LEU A 214 19.86 -8.37 -1.75
CA LEU A 214 19.63 -6.93 -1.71
C LEU A 214 20.14 -6.38 -0.38
N ALA A 215 21.09 -5.47 -0.43
CA ALA A 215 21.55 -4.69 0.71
C ALA A 215 21.20 -3.23 0.48
N LEU A 216 20.44 -2.65 1.39
CA LEU A 216 19.99 -1.26 1.32
C LEU A 216 20.63 -0.44 2.43
N PRO A 217 21.19 0.75 2.13
CA PRO A 217 21.46 1.73 3.16
C PRO A 217 20.12 2.14 3.80
N TRP A 218 20.09 2.24 5.12
CA TRP A 218 18.87 2.55 5.86
C TRP A 218 19.13 3.60 6.93
N ARG A 219 18.22 4.53 7.05
CA ARG A 219 18.36 5.59 8.06
C ARG A 219 18.35 5.01 9.47
N PRO A 220 19.36 5.30 10.31
CA PRO A 220 19.45 4.74 11.66
C PRO A 220 18.35 5.25 12.61
N ASP A 221 17.76 6.41 12.32
CA ASP A 221 16.66 7.01 13.08
C ASP A 221 15.27 6.52 12.66
N TYR A 222 15.17 5.60 11.67
CA TYR A 222 13.92 4.98 11.23
C TYR A 222 13.75 3.58 11.81
N ASN A 223 12.51 3.17 12.07
CA ASN A 223 12.16 1.76 12.18
C ASN A 223 12.40 1.06 10.84
N ALA A 224 12.43 -0.26 10.84
CA ALA A 224 12.58 -1.04 9.62
C ALA A 224 11.76 -2.33 9.70
N LEU A 225 10.95 -2.53 8.69
CA LEU A 225 10.03 -3.65 8.54
C LEU A 225 10.21 -4.28 7.16
N VAL A 226 10.18 -5.59 7.08
CA VAL A 226 10.20 -6.36 5.83
C VAL A 226 9.02 -7.31 5.81
N TYR A 227 8.10 -7.11 4.88
CA TYR A 227 6.96 -8.00 4.67
C TYR A 227 7.13 -8.77 3.37
N VAL A 228 7.05 -10.11 3.44
CA VAL A 228 7.14 -10.98 2.27
C VAL A 228 5.75 -11.21 1.69
N MET A 229 5.52 -10.67 0.51
CA MET A 229 4.28 -10.84 -0.24
C MET A 229 4.21 -12.23 -0.89
N ALA A 230 5.32 -12.64 -1.50
CA ALA A 230 5.45 -13.93 -2.18
C ALA A 230 6.90 -14.41 -2.15
N GLY A 231 7.08 -15.72 -2.19
CA GLY A 231 8.40 -16.35 -2.19
C GLY A 231 8.97 -16.58 -0.79
N GLN A 232 10.26 -16.89 -0.75
CA GLN A 232 10.98 -17.21 0.48
C GLN A 232 12.46 -16.85 0.40
N GLY A 233 13.07 -16.62 1.56
CA GLY A 233 14.46 -16.24 1.67
C GLY A 233 14.92 -16.04 3.09
N SER A 234 15.83 -15.09 3.30
CA SER A 234 16.32 -14.70 4.62
C SER A 234 16.42 -13.19 4.76
N VAL A 235 16.45 -12.70 6.01
CA VAL A 235 16.52 -11.29 6.36
C VAL A 235 17.43 -11.08 7.56
N GLY A 236 18.10 -9.91 7.59
CA GLY A 236 18.96 -9.47 8.69
C GLY A 236 20.38 -9.98 8.57
N ASN A 237 21.18 -9.66 9.61
CA ASN A 237 22.60 -10.03 9.69
C ASN A 237 22.83 -11.52 10.06
N ASP A 238 21.80 -12.17 10.56
CA ASP A 238 21.80 -13.57 11.01
C ASP A 238 21.04 -14.49 10.06
N ASP A 239 20.75 -14.02 8.83
CA ASP A 239 20.09 -14.76 7.76
C ASP A 239 18.82 -15.50 8.22
N ARG A 240 17.98 -14.82 9.03
CA ARG A 240 16.74 -15.39 9.57
C ARG A 240 15.79 -15.79 8.44
N PRO A 241 15.39 -17.05 8.37
CA PRO A 241 14.43 -17.50 7.36
C PRO A 241 13.11 -16.70 7.42
N ILE A 242 12.61 -16.31 6.26
CA ILE A 242 11.35 -15.61 6.11
C ILE A 242 10.66 -16.05 4.81
N GLY A 243 9.32 -16.09 4.82
CA GLY A 243 8.53 -16.53 3.66
C GLY A 243 7.21 -15.79 3.53
N THR A 244 6.44 -16.17 2.53
CA THR A 244 5.15 -15.56 2.17
C THR A 244 4.23 -15.35 3.37
N GLY A 245 3.72 -14.12 3.53
CA GLY A 245 2.82 -13.73 4.60
C GLY A 245 3.50 -13.52 5.95
N GLN A 246 4.83 -13.38 5.96
CA GLN A 246 5.58 -13.08 7.19
C GLN A 246 6.11 -11.65 7.19
N LEU A 247 6.07 -11.03 8.36
CA LEU A 247 6.64 -9.71 8.65
C LEU A 247 7.83 -9.86 9.59
N ALA A 248 8.98 -9.32 9.21
CA ALA A 248 10.12 -9.13 10.09
C ALA A 248 10.16 -7.70 10.63
N VAL A 249 10.30 -7.56 11.94
CA VAL A 249 10.65 -6.31 12.62
C VAL A 249 12.14 -6.32 12.88
N LEU A 250 12.85 -5.29 12.42
CA LEU A 250 14.30 -5.19 12.53
C LEU A 250 14.71 -4.26 13.68
N GLY A 251 15.85 -4.57 14.28
CA GLY A 251 16.50 -3.78 15.31
C GLY A 251 17.21 -2.53 14.77
N PRO A 252 18.03 -1.87 15.60
CA PRO A 252 18.83 -0.72 15.18
C PRO A 252 19.93 -1.13 14.19
N GLY A 253 20.38 -0.17 13.39
CA GLY A 253 21.41 -0.30 12.37
C GLY A 253 21.22 0.72 11.24
N ASP A 254 22.17 0.74 10.32
CA ASP A 254 22.21 1.66 9.16
C ASP A 254 22.18 0.93 7.81
N ALA A 255 22.02 -0.40 7.84
CA ALA A 255 21.86 -1.23 6.66
C ALA A 255 20.81 -2.33 6.88
N LEU A 256 20.10 -2.68 5.81
CA LEU A 256 19.11 -3.73 5.75
C LEU A 256 19.52 -4.73 4.69
N VAL A 257 19.44 -6.03 4.99
CA VAL A 257 19.81 -7.10 4.07
C VAL A 257 18.68 -8.10 3.95
N VAL A 258 18.37 -8.46 2.70
CA VAL A 258 17.43 -9.53 2.35
C VAL A 258 18.05 -10.37 1.26
N ALA A 259 17.88 -11.69 1.33
CA ALA A 259 18.34 -12.62 0.29
C ALA A 259 17.21 -13.57 -0.10
N ALA A 260 16.98 -13.73 -1.40
CA ALA A 260 16.04 -14.70 -1.92
C ALA A 260 16.67 -16.10 -1.95
N SER A 261 15.91 -17.12 -1.57
CA SER A 261 16.34 -18.52 -1.74
C SER A 261 16.58 -18.83 -3.22
N THR A 262 17.52 -19.72 -3.50
CA THR A 262 17.80 -20.19 -4.88
C THR A 262 16.64 -20.97 -5.48
N GLN A 263 15.79 -21.55 -4.61
CA GLN A 263 14.55 -22.21 -5.01
C GLN A 263 13.39 -21.41 -4.42
N GLN A 264 12.51 -20.97 -5.29
CA GLN A 264 11.25 -20.33 -4.92
C GLN A 264 10.10 -21.33 -5.00
N ASP A 265 8.96 -21.01 -4.40
CA ASP A 265 7.80 -21.86 -4.53
C ASP A 265 7.24 -21.82 -5.97
N ARG A 266 6.33 -22.78 -6.29
CA ARG A 266 5.80 -22.90 -7.66
C ARG A 266 4.88 -21.74 -8.08
N ARG A 267 4.44 -20.90 -7.12
CA ARG A 267 3.50 -19.81 -7.37
C ARG A 267 4.20 -18.51 -7.68
N SER A 268 5.41 -18.31 -7.16
CA SER A 268 6.20 -17.13 -7.43
C SER A 268 7.60 -17.51 -7.92
N PRO A 269 8.01 -17.04 -9.11
CA PRO A 269 9.38 -17.26 -9.62
C PRO A 269 10.43 -16.40 -8.89
N SER A 270 10.00 -15.45 -8.07
CA SER A 270 10.83 -14.46 -7.37
C SER A 270 10.36 -14.27 -5.94
N MET A 271 11.18 -13.64 -5.12
CA MET A 271 10.78 -13.17 -3.81
C MET A 271 10.34 -11.71 -3.91
N ASP A 272 9.08 -11.43 -3.56
CA ASP A 272 8.50 -10.09 -3.59
C ASP A 272 8.28 -9.56 -2.18
N LEU A 273 8.71 -8.31 -1.94
CA LEU A 273 8.79 -7.70 -0.63
C LEU A 273 8.21 -6.29 -0.60
N LEU A 274 7.51 -5.94 0.48
CA LEU A 274 7.42 -4.55 0.94
C LEU A 274 8.50 -4.32 2.01
N ILE A 275 9.31 -3.29 1.81
CA ILE A 275 10.28 -2.80 2.79
C ILE A 275 9.84 -1.40 3.18
N LEU A 276 9.58 -1.20 4.45
CA LEU A 276 9.07 0.08 4.93
C LEU A 276 9.65 0.42 6.31
N GLY A 277 9.71 1.69 6.59
CA GLY A 277 10.09 2.23 7.89
C GLY A 277 10.03 3.74 7.88
N GLY A 278 9.97 4.32 9.06
CA GLY A 278 9.87 5.76 9.20
C GLY A 278 10.45 6.22 10.52
N ARG A 279 10.58 7.55 10.66
CA ARG A 279 10.94 8.15 11.93
C ARG A 279 9.78 7.99 12.90
N PRO A 280 9.97 7.30 14.04
CA PRO A 280 8.92 7.16 15.03
C PRO A 280 8.43 8.51 15.54
N ILE A 281 7.11 8.69 15.57
CA ILE A 281 6.45 9.91 16.08
C ILE A 281 6.56 9.96 17.60
N ARG A 282 6.47 8.79 18.27
CA ARG A 282 6.57 8.62 19.73
C ARG A 282 5.51 9.40 20.51
N GLU A 283 4.35 9.55 19.92
CA GLU A 283 3.20 10.14 20.57
C GLU A 283 2.18 9.08 20.97
N PRO A 284 1.31 9.33 21.97
CA PRO A 284 0.22 8.42 22.28
C PRO A 284 -0.68 8.16 21.08
N VAL A 285 -1.13 6.92 20.92
CA VAL A 285 -2.07 6.50 19.86
C VAL A 285 -3.36 6.03 20.52
N ALA A 286 -4.45 6.73 20.26
CA ALA A 286 -5.81 6.31 20.57
C ALA A 286 -6.51 5.91 19.27
N TRP A 287 -6.78 4.62 19.12
CA TRP A 287 -7.34 4.04 17.89
C TRP A 287 -8.66 3.35 18.15
N MET A 288 -9.70 3.73 17.39
CA MET A 288 -11.02 3.06 17.41
C MET A 288 -11.62 3.07 16.00
N GLY A 289 -11.70 1.91 15.38
CA GLY A 289 -12.22 1.77 14.01
C GLY A 289 -11.47 2.66 13.01
N PRO A 290 -12.17 3.55 12.28
CA PRO A 290 -11.57 4.37 11.23
C PRO A 290 -10.92 5.67 11.75
N PHE A 291 -10.68 5.81 13.05
CA PHE A 291 -10.13 7.01 13.66
C PHE A 291 -8.86 6.72 14.45
N VAL A 292 -7.80 7.46 14.16
CA VAL A 292 -6.48 7.34 14.83
C VAL A 292 -6.08 8.72 15.35
N MET A 293 -6.24 8.94 16.65
CA MET A 293 -5.99 10.21 17.32
C MET A 293 -4.93 10.03 18.42
N ASN A 294 -4.69 11.05 19.24
CA ASN A 294 -3.74 10.96 20.36
C ASN A 294 -4.41 10.65 21.69
N THR A 295 -5.69 11.00 21.84
CA THR A 295 -6.46 10.75 23.09
C THR A 295 -7.80 10.07 22.81
N ARG A 296 -8.35 9.43 23.84
CA ARG A 296 -9.67 8.83 23.77
C ARG A 296 -10.77 9.87 23.51
N GLU A 297 -10.62 11.03 24.11
CA GLU A 297 -11.55 12.16 23.95
C GLU A 297 -11.60 12.62 22.49
N GLU A 298 -10.45 12.73 21.83
CA GLU A 298 -10.39 13.09 20.41
C GLU A 298 -11.03 12.03 19.51
N VAL A 299 -10.85 10.73 19.82
CA VAL A 299 -11.53 9.65 19.08
C VAL A 299 -13.04 9.73 19.27
N LEU A 300 -13.53 9.94 20.49
CA LEU A 300 -14.96 10.10 20.74
C LEU A 300 -15.51 11.35 20.04
N GLN A 301 -14.75 12.44 19.99
CA GLN A 301 -15.09 13.62 19.22
C GLN A 301 -15.18 13.31 17.72
N ALA A 302 -14.26 12.51 17.17
CA ALA A 302 -14.29 12.09 15.76
C ALA A 302 -15.58 11.29 15.45
N VAL A 303 -16.00 10.39 16.34
CA VAL A 303 -17.25 9.66 16.22
C VAL A 303 -18.46 10.61 16.23
N ALA A 304 -18.50 11.54 17.19
CA ALA A 304 -19.58 12.54 17.29
C ALA A 304 -19.64 13.45 16.06
N ASP A 305 -18.48 13.85 15.53
CA ASP A 305 -18.39 14.66 14.32
C ASP A 305 -18.90 13.90 13.09
N TYR A 306 -18.57 12.62 12.97
CA TYR A 306 -19.09 11.77 11.90
C TYR A 306 -20.61 11.63 11.99
N GLN A 307 -21.15 11.29 13.17
CA GLN A 307 -22.59 11.15 13.39
C GLN A 307 -23.37 12.44 13.13
N ALA A 308 -22.74 13.59 13.35
CA ALA A 308 -23.31 14.90 13.07
C ALA A 308 -23.11 15.38 11.62
N GLY A 309 -22.54 14.56 10.73
CA GLY A 309 -22.29 14.90 9.32
C GLY A 309 -21.17 15.94 9.11
N ARG A 310 -20.27 16.13 10.08
CA ARG A 310 -19.21 17.13 10.00
C ARG A 310 -17.95 16.67 9.23
N LEU A 311 -17.89 15.40 8.81
CA LEU A 311 -16.78 14.87 8.01
C LEU A 311 -17.05 14.89 6.50
N GLY A 312 -18.09 15.58 6.08
CA GLY A 312 -18.52 15.70 4.69
C GLY A 312 -19.89 15.08 4.43
N SER A 313 -20.32 15.15 3.19
CA SER A 313 -21.59 14.57 2.72
C SER A 313 -21.35 13.66 1.54
N ILE A 314 -22.04 12.54 1.49
CA ILE A 314 -21.99 11.62 0.36
C ILE A 314 -22.60 12.32 -0.86
N PRO A 315 -21.87 12.42 -2.01
CA PRO A 315 -22.41 13.03 -3.21
C PRO A 315 -23.67 12.28 -3.71
N ALA A 316 -24.68 13.03 -4.13
CA ALA A 316 -25.87 12.43 -4.73
C ALA A 316 -25.52 11.85 -6.10
N VAL A 317 -25.86 10.58 -6.31
CA VAL A 317 -25.74 9.95 -7.64
C VAL A 317 -27.05 10.23 -8.40
N HIS A 318 -27.00 11.07 -9.42
CA HIS A 318 -28.11 11.28 -10.34
C HIS A 318 -28.03 10.27 -11.49
N ASN A 319 -28.84 9.23 -11.42
CA ASN A 319 -29.05 8.38 -12.59
C ASN A 319 -29.85 9.17 -13.63
N THR A 320 -29.19 9.72 -14.63
CA THR A 320 -29.88 10.26 -15.82
C THR A 320 -30.52 9.07 -16.53
N PRO A 321 -31.86 9.05 -16.74
CA PRO A 321 -32.49 7.98 -17.49
C PRO A 321 -31.84 7.94 -18.87
N THR A 322 -31.33 6.78 -19.28
CA THR A 322 -30.87 6.58 -20.66
C THR A 322 -32.07 6.81 -21.54
N THR A 323 -32.06 7.91 -22.27
CA THR A 323 -33.09 8.16 -23.29
C THR A 323 -32.92 7.06 -24.32
N LEU A 324 -33.87 6.10 -24.33
CA LEU A 324 -33.96 5.12 -25.39
C LEU A 324 -34.15 5.91 -26.67
N VAL A 325 -33.10 5.98 -27.51
CA VAL A 325 -33.23 6.47 -28.87
C VAL A 325 -34.13 5.48 -29.58
N GLN A 326 -35.41 5.84 -29.69
CA GLN A 326 -36.32 5.17 -30.59
C GLN A 326 -35.74 5.36 -32.04
N THR A 327 -35.07 4.32 -32.51
CA THR A 327 -34.78 4.23 -33.93
C THR A 327 -36.11 4.06 -34.65
N ASP A 328 -36.58 5.14 -35.22
CA ASP A 328 -37.74 5.18 -36.12
C ASP A 328 -37.42 4.31 -37.35
N ARG A 329 -37.82 3.06 -37.29
CA ARG A 329 -37.79 2.16 -38.44
C ARG A 329 -38.94 2.59 -39.35
N ARG A 330 -38.68 3.57 -40.26
CA ARG A 330 -39.52 3.73 -41.41
C ARG A 330 -39.40 2.48 -42.27
N ALA A 331 -40.52 1.78 -42.40
CA ALA A 331 -40.67 0.72 -43.40
C ALA A 331 -40.42 1.25 -44.80
N PRO A 332 -39.73 0.54 -45.70
CA PRO A 332 -39.61 0.96 -47.10
C PRO A 332 -40.99 0.90 -47.76
N GLY A 333 -41.35 2.01 -48.41
CA GLY A 333 -42.62 2.21 -49.05
C GLY A 333 -42.91 1.18 -50.12
N ASP A 334 -44.17 0.78 -50.14
CA ASP A 334 -44.84 0.01 -51.21
C ASP A 334 -45.03 0.95 -52.38
N PRO A 335 -44.69 0.57 -53.64
CA PRO A 335 -44.97 1.36 -54.81
C PRO A 335 -46.37 1.03 -55.33
N GLY A 336 -47.27 2.03 -55.34
CA GLY A 336 -48.51 2.02 -56.04
C GLY A 336 -48.46 3.06 -57.13
#